data_73c7cd4cc252f0d1de45d48128ca3a9b
#
_entry.id   73c7cd4cc252f0d1de45d48128ca3a9b
#
_cell.length_a   1.000
_cell.length_b   1.000
_cell.length_c   1.000
_cell.angle_alpha   90.00
_cell.angle_beta   90.00
_cell.angle_gamma   90.00
#
_symmetry.space_group_name_H-M   'P 1'
#
loop_
_entity.id
_entity.type
_entity.pdbx_description
1 polymer ?
#
loop_
_entity_poly.entity_id
_entity_poly.type
_entity_poly.pdbx_seq_one_letter_code
_entity_poly.pdbx_strand_id
1 'polypeptide(L)'
;MRVSVRLCLPWVVNFFAKIFMPCIPSLHTARSTSTFTQNFFAPLLDLLIHANHQRVCPELTDQDWLCLGVRRAIEGRPSGRAFLQHLALSGVEGPEHSHFFETLKSARRLALVSEVSTALAAGLPPLPGDWWKCVPELAAFDVYAGDGHFHAAAAHDPRDAQDGCKDAVGHFFSLDLRSHALGHLTAADQVTRRKEHDMHALKRLGVRSLRQGAATGRKVFYVWDRAGIDFRQWHDWKHGGGLYFLSREKENMKLEVIGENRWDRADPRNAGVLGDELVATSQGVSVRRVRYYCAQRGEEFSFLTNECTLPPGVIAHLYRLRWEIEKTFDELKNKLGETKAWASSANAKTMQAHFLCMAHNLMIRCESELEREHGVRNEAELARRAKRLEKEHKRLAKEKAVMPFLVQAFQRLTVRSVKFIRWLRVQLFARPHHEPDIAALRHLFATL
;
A
#
# COMPACT_ATOMS: atom_id res chain seq x y z
N MET A 1 5.88 -4.14 61.34
CA MET A 1 4.70 -4.64 60.62
C MET A 1 5.13 -4.97 59.19
N ARG A 2 5.16 -6.25 58.88
CA ARG A 2 5.51 -6.78 57.56
C ARG A 2 4.24 -6.80 56.71
N VAL A 3 4.30 -6.23 55.51
CA VAL A 3 3.27 -6.44 54.45
C VAL A 3 3.95 -7.13 53.29
N SER A 4 3.52 -8.35 53.08
CA SER A 4 3.95 -9.26 52.02
C SER A 4 3.20 -8.94 50.75
N VAL A 5 3.90 -8.67 49.64
CA VAL A 5 3.34 -8.56 48.29
C VAL A 5 3.42 -9.94 47.65
N ARG A 6 2.27 -10.53 47.40
CA ARG A 6 2.14 -11.74 46.55
C ARG A 6 2.00 -11.37 45.11
N LEU A 7 2.95 -11.81 44.33
CA LEU A 7 2.86 -11.93 42.88
C LEU A 7 1.83 -13.01 42.51
N CYS A 8 0.80 -12.68 41.78
CA CYS A 8 -0.07 -13.63 41.10
C CYS A 8 0.25 -13.63 39.60
N LEU A 9 0.70 -14.78 39.15
CA LEU A 9 0.94 -15.11 37.72
C LEU A 9 -0.37 -15.21 36.93
N PRO A 10 -0.37 -14.83 35.63
CA PRO A 10 -1.53 -14.97 34.75
C PRO A 10 -1.50 -16.33 34.03
N TRP A 11 -2.16 -17.32 34.60
CA TRP A 11 -2.33 -18.66 33.99
C TRP A 11 -3.79 -19.09 33.93
N VAL A 12 -4.72 -18.28 33.47
CA VAL A 12 -6.12 -18.70 33.25
C VAL A 12 -6.75 -17.91 32.09
N VAL A 13 -6.14 -17.79 30.91
CA VAL A 13 -6.82 -17.21 29.71
C VAL A 13 -6.69 -18.11 28.47
N ASN A 14 -6.47 -19.41 28.66
CA ASN A 14 -6.32 -20.27 27.47
C ASN A 14 -7.28 -21.48 27.44
N PHE A 15 -8.44 -21.40 28.09
CA PHE A 15 -9.36 -22.56 28.13
C PHE A 15 -10.77 -22.30 27.56
N PHE A 16 -11.11 -21.07 27.15
CA PHE A 16 -12.42 -20.74 26.57
C PHE A 16 -12.43 -20.36 25.08
N ALA A 17 -11.29 -20.37 24.41
CA ALA A 17 -11.18 -20.02 22.99
C ALA A 17 -11.44 -21.19 22.02
N LYS A 18 -11.87 -22.36 22.52
CA LYS A 18 -12.03 -23.58 21.69
C LYS A 18 -13.49 -24.00 21.42
N ILE A 19 -14.50 -23.22 21.80
CA ILE A 19 -15.89 -23.67 21.68
C ILE A 19 -16.76 -22.88 20.68
N PHE A 20 -16.27 -21.80 20.09
CA PHE A 20 -16.97 -21.15 18.98
C PHE A 20 -15.98 -20.80 17.86
N MET A 21 -15.52 -21.79 17.11
CA MET A 21 -15.21 -21.55 15.71
C MET A 21 -16.57 -21.55 14.97
N PRO A 22 -17.08 -20.38 14.55
CA PRO A 22 -18.11 -20.41 13.53
C PRO A 22 -17.44 -20.98 12.29
N CYS A 23 -17.99 -22.06 11.77
CA CYS A 23 -17.68 -22.61 10.47
C CYS A 23 -17.47 -21.46 9.49
N ILE A 24 -16.43 -21.55 8.68
CA ILE A 24 -16.35 -20.73 7.46
C ILE A 24 -17.69 -20.96 6.76
N PRO A 25 -18.58 -19.93 6.67
CA PRO A 25 -19.86 -20.14 6.03
C PRO A 25 -19.58 -20.43 4.58
N SER A 26 -20.10 -21.46 4.20
CA SER A 26 -20.64 -21.87 2.93
C SER A 26 -20.44 -20.89 1.75
N LEU A 27 -19.24 -20.80 1.23
CA LEU A 27 -19.12 -21.07 -0.19
C LEU A 27 -19.47 -22.56 -0.30
N HIS A 28 -20.77 -22.87 -0.27
CA HIS A 28 -21.29 -24.22 -0.08
C HIS A 28 -20.83 -25.11 -1.22
N THR A 29 -19.74 -25.80 -0.98
CA THR A 29 -19.46 -27.10 -1.58
C THR A 29 -19.23 -28.05 -0.42
N ALA A 30 -19.75 -29.26 -0.50
CA ALA A 30 -19.73 -30.29 0.53
C ALA A 30 -18.30 -30.79 0.91
N ARG A 31 -17.25 -30.06 0.56
CA ARG A 31 -15.84 -30.32 0.90
C ARG A 31 -15.30 -29.15 1.70
N SER A 32 -14.65 -29.40 2.81
CA SER A 32 -13.94 -28.35 3.56
C SER A 32 -12.86 -27.71 2.69
N THR A 33 -12.74 -26.39 2.75
CA THR A 33 -11.61 -25.66 2.10
C THR A 33 -10.29 -26.07 2.71
N SER A 34 -9.20 -26.03 1.93
CA SER A 34 -7.84 -26.34 2.43
C SER A 34 -7.42 -25.38 3.54
N THR A 35 -6.49 -25.83 4.37
CA THR A 35 -5.86 -25.00 5.40
C THR A 35 -5.23 -23.75 4.81
N PHE A 36 -4.64 -23.85 3.62
CA PHE A 36 -4.08 -22.69 2.90
C PHE A 36 -5.13 -21.63 2.57
N THR A 37 -6.26 -22.03 2.02
CA THR A 37 -7.36 -21.08 1.69
C THR A 37 -7.92 -20.44 2.95
N GLN A 38 -8.09 -21.21 4.02
CA GLN A 38 -8.53 -20.70 5.32
C GLN A 38 -7.55 -19.66 5.87
N ASN A 39 -6.26 -19.98 5.91
CA ASN A 39 -5.20 -19.11 6.40
C ASN A 39 -5.06 -17.82 5.57
N PHE A 40 -5.31 -17.89 4.26
CA PHE A 40 -5.28 -16.70 3.41
C PHE A 40 -6.33 -15.66 3.82
N PHE A 41 -7.55 -16.09 4.13
CA PHE A 41 -8.64 -15.20 4.51
C PHE A 41 -8.75 -14.94 6.02
N ALA A 42 -8.11 -15.75 6.86
CA ALA A 42 -8.18 -15.64 8.31
C ALA A 42 -7.98 -14.22 8.85
N PRO A 43 -6.99 -13.41 8.36
CA PRO A 43 -6.81 -12.05 8.87
C PRO A 43 -8.02 -11.15 8.68
N LEU A 44 -8.79 -11.32 7.60
CA LEU A 44 -10.01 -10.54 7.40
C LEU A 44 -11.10 -10.95 8.40
N LEU A 45 -11.18 -12.25 8.68
CA LEU A 45 -12.20 -12.82 9.57
C LEU A 45 -11.91 -12.48 11.02
N ASP A 46 -10.64 -12.52 11.42
CA ASP A 46 -10.20 -12.09 12.75
C ASP A 46 -10.51 -10.61 12.98
N LEU A 47 -10.24 -9.76 11.99
CA LEU A 47 -10.56 -8.33 12.08
C LEU A 47 -12.06 -8.06 12.06
N LEU A 48 -12.81 -8.87 11.31
CA LEU A 48 -14.27 -8.74 11.27
C LEU A 48 -14.90 -8.91 12.65
N ILE A 49 -14.40 -9.83 13.48
CA ILE A 49 -14.94 -10.09 14.83
C ILE A 49 -14.97 -8.82 15.70
N HIS A 50 -14.02 -7.90 15.47
CA HIS A 50 -13.87 -6.65 16.21
C HIS A 50 -14.43 -5.42 15.53
N ALA A 51 -14.97 -5.57 14.32
CA ALA A 51 -15.48 -4.44 13.55
C ALA A 51 -16.81 -3.92 14.09
N ASN A 52 -16.97 -2.59 14.12
CA ASN A 52 -18.15 -1.93 14.71
C ASN A 52 -19.40 -2.00 13.84
N HIS A 53 -19.25 -2.20 12.53
CA HIS A 53 -20.36 -2.12 11.56
C HIS A 53 -20.93 -3.49 11.16
N GLN A 54 -20.68 -4.51 11.95
CA GLN A 54 -21.23 -5.86 11.70
C GLN A 54 -22.77 -5.89 11.83
N ARG A 55 -23.38 -6.77 11.05
CA ARG A 55 -24.79 -7.07 11.13
C ARG A 55 -25.06 -8.50 10.68
N VAL A 56 -25.98 -9.16 11.33
CA VAL A 56 -26.50 -10.44 10.85
C VAL A 56 -27.28 -10.22 9.55
N CYS A 57 -26.79 -10.81 8.46
CA CYS A 57 -27.40 -10.76 7.13
C CYS A 57 -27.52 -12.20 6.62
N PRO A 58 -28.73 -12.81 6.63
CA PRO A 58 -28.88 -14.24 6.37
C PRO A 58 -28.56 -14.65 4.93
N GLU A 59 -28.84 -13.78 3.95
CA GLU A 59 -28.61 -14.09 2.53
C GLU A 59 -27.18 -13.91 2.07
N LEU A 60 -26.48 -12.92 2.64
CA LEU A 60 -25.09 -12.62 2.33
C LEU A 60 -24.42 -12.07 3.58
N THR A 61 -23.69 -12.91 4.29
CA THR A 61 -23.03 -12.50 5.53
C THR A 61 -21.95 -11.45 5.27
N ASP A 62 -21.53 -10.71 6.30
CA ASP A 62 -20.44 -9.75 6.19
C ASP A 62 -19.12 -10.46 5.88
N GLN A 63 -18.94 -11.68 6.36
CA GLN A 63 -17.81 -12.53 6.06
C GLN A 63 -17.77 -12.92 4.58
N ASP A 64 -18.88 -13.42 4.04
CA ASP A 64 -18.99 -13.78 2.62
C ASP A 64 -18.75 -12.56 1.73
N TRP A 65 -19.27 -11.40 2.14
CA TRP A 65 -19.05 -10.15 1.42
C TRP A 65 -17.58 -9.75 1.33
N LEU A 66 -16.83 -9.84 2.43
CA LEU A 66 -15.40 -9.55 2.45
C LEU A 66 -14.64 -10.53 1.55
N CYS A 67 -14.91 -11.83 1.67
CA CYS A 67 -14.27 -12.86 0.85
C CYS A 67 -14.57 -12.68 -0.64
N LEU A 68 -15.84 -12.42 -1.00
CA LEU A 68 -16.26 -12.17 -2.38
C LEU A 68 -15.62 -10.94 -3.00
N GLY A 69 -15.54 -9.85 -2.23
CA GLY A 69 -14.92 -8.61 -2.69
C GLY A 69 -13.42 -8.78 -2.98
N VAL A 70 -12.69 -9.41 -2.06
CA VAL A 70 -11.27 -9.74 -2.25
C VAL A 70 -11.09 -10.72 -3.41
N ARG A 71 -11.93 -11.77 -3.51
CA ARG A 71 -11.89 -12.72 -4.62
C ARG A 71 -12.06 -11.99 -5.96
N ARG A 72 -13.06 -11.10 -6.06
CA ARG A 72 -13.29 -10.32 -7.28
C ARG A 72 -12.08 -9.47 -7.65
N ALA A 73 -11.43 -8.81 -6.68
CA ALA A 73 -10.22 -8.02 -6.89
C ALA A 73 -9.06 -8.90 -7.42
N ILE A 74 -8.83 -10.08 -6.81
CA ILE A 74 -7.75 -10.98 -7.22
C ILE A 74 -8.02 -11.63 -8.59
N GLU A 75 -9.26 -12.10 -8.84
CA GLU A 75 -9.60 -12.76 -10.12
C GLU A 75 -9.51 -11.80 -11.31
N GLY A 76 -9.78 -10.50 -11.12
CA GLY A 76 -9.66 -9.51 -12.18
C GLY A 76 -10.65 -9.71 -13.33
N ARG A 77 -11.87 -10.16 -13.06
CA ARG A 77 -12.89 -10.38 -14.11
C ARG A 77 -13.37 -9.04 -14.69
N PRO A 78 -13.66 -8.97 -16.01
CA PRO A 78 -13.92 -7.70 -16.70
C PRO A 78 -15.23 -7.01 -16.26
N SER A 79 -16.17 -7.73 -15.63
CA SER A 79 -17.40 -7.16 -15.08
C SER A 79 -17.92 -7.97 -13.90
N GLY A 80 -18.79 -7.36 -13.10
CA GLY A 80 -19.47 -8.05 -12.00
C GLY A 80 -20.35 -9.20 -12.50
N ARG A 81 -20.99 -9.05 -13.66
CA ARG A 81 -21.77 -10.14 -14.28
C ARG A 81 -20.86 -11.32 -14.65
N ALA A 82 -19.73 -11.07 -15.31
CA ALA A 82 -18.76 -12.11 -15.65
C ALA A 82 -18.20 -12.78 -14.39
N PHE A 83 -18.01 -12.03 -13.31
CA PHE A 83 -17.58 -12.58 -12.03
C PHE A 83 -18.64 -13.54 -11.43
N LEU A 84 -19.90 -13.12 -11.34
CA LEU A 84 -20.99 -13.95 -10.80
C LEU A 84 -21.23 -15.20 -11.66
N GLN A 85 -21.20 -15.08 -12.98
CA GLN A 85 -21.28 -16.23 -13.88
C GLN A 85 -20.12 -17.20 -13.65
N HIS A 86 -18.90 -16.70 -13.44
CA HIS A 86 -17.77 -17.56 -13.14
C HIS A 86 -17.90 -18.27 -11.80
N LEU A 87 -18.44 -17.63 -10.76
CA LEU A 87 -18.75 -18.27 -9.49
C LEU A 87 -19.70 -19.45 -9.71
N ALA A 88 -20.82 -19.22 -10.39
CA ALA A 88 -21.82 -20.25 -10.66
C ALA A 88 -21.23 -21.43 -11.46
N LEU A 89 -20.44 -21.15 -12.50
CA LEU A 89 -19.76 -22.20 -13.29
C LEU A 89 -18.71 -22.98 -12.46
N SER A 90 -18.16 -22.37 -11.41
CA SER A 90 -17.19 -23.02 -10.50
C SER A 90 -17.90 -23.80 -9.37
N GLY A 91 -19.23 -23.92 -9.39
CA GLY A 91 -19.99 -24.59 -8.35
C GLY A 91 -20.02 -23.82 -7.01
N VAL A 92 -19.72 -22.53 -7.06
CA VAL A 92 -19.75 -21.65 -5.88
C VAL A 92 -21.07 -20.91 -5.87
N GLU A 93 -21.83 -21.11 -4.80
CA GLU A 93 -23.08 -20.38 -4.56
C GLU A 93 -22.75 -18.92 -4.28
N GLY A 94 -23.17 -18.03 -5.17
CA GLY A 94 -22.97 -16.59 -5.04
C GLY A 94 -24.29 -15.86 -4.84
N PRO A 95 -24.28 -14.58 -4.45
CA PRO A 95 -25.49 -13.80 -4.34
C PRO A 95 -26.13 -13.60 -5.72
N GLU A 96 -27.44 -13.39 -5.74
CA GLU A 96 -28.11 -12.95 -6.95
C GLU A 96 -27.54 -11.65 -7.49
N HIS A 97 -27.62 -11.50 -8.80
CA HIS A 97 -27.05 -10.35 -9.50
C HIS A 97 -27.54 -8.99 -8.95
N SER A 98 -28.85 -8.87 -8.74
CA SER A 98 -29.47 -7.66 -8.17
C SER A 98 -28.93 -7.38 -6.76
N HIS A 99 -28.93 -8.38 -5.90
CA HIS A 99 -28.46 -8.29 -4.52
C HIS A 99 -26.99 -7.89 -4.44
N PHE A 100 -26.15 -8.47 -5.30
CA PHE A 100 -24.72 -8.12 -5.35
C PHE A 100 -24.50 -6.63 -5.64
N PHE A 101 -25.19 -6.09 -6.66
CA PHE A 101 -25.01 -4.68 -7.03
C PHE A 101 -25.66 -3.71 -6.04
N GLU A 102 -26.79 -4.08 -5.42
CA GLU A 102 -27.36 -3.28 -4.33
C GLU A 102 -26.46 -3.27 -3.09
N THR A 103 -25.84 -4.40 -2.77
CA THR A 103 -24.88 -4.47 -1.66
C THR A 103 -23.67 -3.57 -1.88
N LEU A 104 -23.20 -3.40 -3.12
CA LEU A 104 -22.12 -2.45 -3.45
C LEU A 104 -22.49 -0.98 -3.18
N LYS A 105 -23.78 -0.63 -3.11
CA LYS A 105 -24.25 0.74 -2.79
C LYS A 105 -24.35 1.01 -1.29
N SER A 106 -24.28 -0.02 -0.45
CA SER A 106 -24.54 0.04 0.98
C SER A 106 -23.48 0.87 1.72
N ALA A 107 -23.88 1.96 2.35
CA ALA A 107 -23.01 2.78 3.19
C ALA A 107 -22.49 2.00 4.41
N ARG A 108 -23.33 1.14 5.03
CA ARG A 108 -22.92 0.28 6.14
C ARG A 108 -21.81 -0.70 5.71
N ARG A 109 -22.00 -1.37 4.57
CA ARG A 109 -20.99 -2.30 4.04
C ARG A 109 -19.70 -1.58 3.67
N LEU A 110 -19.78 -0.37 3.15
CA LEU A 110 -18.60 0.45 2.90
C LEU A 110 -17.86 0.78 4.20
N ALA A 111 -18.58 1.19 5.26
CA ALA A 111 -17.97 1.48 6.55
C ALA A 111 -17.26 0.25 7.12
N LEU A 112 -17.90 -0.94 7.08
CA LEU A 112 -17.29 -2.20 7.49
C LEU A 112 -16.02 -2.53 6.69
N VAL A 113 -16.11 -2.48 5.35
CA VAL A 113 -14.99 -2.78 4.45
C VAL A 113 -13.84 -1.81 4.67
N SER A 114 -14.13 -0.53 4.88
CA SER A 114 -13.13 0.50 5.19
C SER A 114 -12.42 0.23 6.53
N GLU A 115 -13.18 -0.12 7.56
CA GLU A 115 -12.64 -0.45 8.89
C GLU A 115 -11.70 -1.66 8.82
N VAL A 116 -12.14 -2.76 8.22
CA VAL A 116 -11.33 -3.99 8.07
C VAL A 116 -10.11 -3.74 7.19
N SER A 117 -10.26 -3.01 6.08
CA SER A 117 -9.15 -2.67 5.18
C SER A 117 -8.06 -1.85 5.88
N THR A 118 -8.47 -0.85 6.67
CA THR A 118 -7.55 0.01 7.43
C THR A 118 -6.82 -0.78 8.52
N ALA A 119 -7.55 -1.61 9.27
CA ALA A 119 -6.98 -2.45 10.30
C ALA A 119 -6.00 -3.50 9.72
N LEU A 120 -6.33 -4.10 8.57
CA LEU A 120 -5.44 -5.03 7.88
C LEU A 120 -4.13 -4.36 7.45
N ALA A 121 -4.20 -3.15 6.89
CA ALA A 121 -3.01 -2.40 6.49
C ALA A 121 -2.12 -2.07 7.71
N ALA A 122 -2.72 -1.60 8.80
CA ALA A 122 -2.01 -1.27 10.04
C ALA A 122 -1.38 -2.49 10.73
N GLY A 123 -1.97 -3.67 10.56
CA GLY A 123 -1.50 -4.93 11.17
C GLY A 123 -0.41 -5.65 10.38
N LEU A 124 -0.04 -5.20 9.19
CA LEU A 124 1.02 -5.85 8.41
C LEU A 124 2.41 -5.58 9.02
N PRO A 125 3.18 -6.64 9.29
CA PRO A 125 4.53 -6.47 9.82
C PRO A 125 5.46 -5.85 8.77
N PRO A 126 6.53 -5.18 9.20
CA PRO A 126 7.59 -4.75 8.30
C PRO A 126 8.10 -5.94 7.48
N LEU A 127 8.31 -5.70 6.23
CA LEU A 127 8.84 -6.71 5.34
C LEU A 127 10.32 -7.02 5.68
N PRO A 128 10.86 -8.25 5.47
CA PRO A 128 12.27 -8.57 5.68
C PRO A 128 13.17 -7.65 4.86
N GLY A 129 14.15 -7.04 5.47
CA GLY A 129 15.15 -6.18 4.81
C GLY A 129 15.95 -5.39 5.82
N ASP A 130 17.25 -5.24 5.54
CA ASP A 130 18.17 -4.62 6.48
C ASP A 130 18.36 -3.12 6.30
N TRP A 131 17.88 -2.54 5.18
CA TRP A 131 18.15 -1.14 4.87
C TRP A 131 17.60 -0.16 5.92
N TRP A 132 16.44 -0.46 6.54
CA TRP A 132 15.88 0.34 7.62
C TRP A 132 16.78 0.36 8.86
N LYS A 133 17.57 -0.68 9.08
CA LYS A 133 18.57 -0.75 10.14
C LYS A 133 19.75 0.19 9.87
N CYS A 134 20.06 0.48 8.59
CA CYS A 134 21.07 1.43 8.19
C CYS A 134 20.69 2.90 8.47
N VAL A 135 19.42 3.16 8.82
CA VAL A 135 18.90 4.50 9.10
C VAL A 135 18.08 4.48 10.40
N PRO A 136 18.74 4.34 11.55
CA PRO A 136 18.06 4.25 12.84
C PRO A 136 17.23 5.51 13.16
N GLU A 137 17.59 6.66 12.60
CA GLU A 137 16.86 7.92 12.73
C GLU A 137 15.42 7.83 12.23
N LEU A 138 15.13 6.92 11.28
CA LEU A 138 13.79 6.66 10.80
C LEU A 138 12.93 5.84 11.79
N ALA A 139 13.51 5.33 12.88
CA ALA A 139 12.74 4.55 13.87
C ALA A 139 11.56 5.33 14.47
N ALA A 140 11.68 6.66 14.57
CA ALA A 140 10.61 7.53 15.09
C ALA A 140 9.53 7.90 14.06
N PHE A 141 9.69 7.45 12.80
CA PHE A 141 8.79 7.83 11.70
C PHE A 141 7.99 6.63 11.20
N ASP A 142 6.73 6.87 10.87
CA ASP A 142 5.94 6.05 9.96
C ASP A 142 6.04 6.71 8.58
N VAL A 143 6.59 5.99 7.59
CA VAL A 143 6.98 6.58 6.29
C VAL A 143 6.12 6.01 5.19
N TYR A 144 5.41 6.87 4.49
CA TYR A 144 4.49 6.52 3.42
C TYR A 144 4.87 7.17 2.09
N ALA A 145 4.79 6.42 1.00
CA ALA A 145 4.64 7.01 -0.32
C ALA A 145 3.15 7.30 -0.54
N GLY A 146 2.83 8.49 -1.02
CA GLY A 146 1.46 8.88 -1.33
C GLY A 146 1.31 9.29 -2.79
N ASP A 147 0.16 8.94 -3.41
CA ASP A 147 -0.12 9.32 -4.80
C ASP A 147 -1.62 9.14 -5.13
N GLY A 148 -2.06 9.83 -6.18
CA GLY A 148 -3.40 9.69 -6.76
C GLY A 148 -3.43 8.67 -7.90
N HIS A 149 -4.38 7.74 -7.86
CA HIS A 149 -4.59 6.74 -8.90
C HIS A 149 -5.96 6.89 -9.54
N PHE A 150 -5.99 6.90 -10.88
CA PHE A 150 -7.20 7.11 -11.67
C PHE A 150 -7.42 5.95 -12.66
N HIS A 151 -8.66 5.47 -12.73
CA HIS A 151 -9.07 4.39 -13.62
C HIS A 151 -10.37 4.74 -14.36
N ALA A 152 -10.76 3.92 -15.33
CA ALA A 152 -11.95 4.18 -16.13
C ALA A 152 -13.25 4.11 -15.30
N ALA A 153 -14.20 4.94 -15.68
CA ALA A 153 -15.55 4.98 -15.11
C ALA A 153 -16.32 3.66 -15.30
N ALA A 154 -17.37 3.49 -14.53
CA ALA A 154 -18.28 2.35 -14.69
C ALA A 154 -19.01 2.38 -16.05
N ALA A 155 -19.49 1.21 -16.48
CA ALA A 155 -20.22 1.08 -17.75
C ALA A 155 -21.46 1.97 -17.82
N HIS A 156 -22.12 2.22 -16.69
CA HIS A 156 -23.34 3.01 -16.58
C HIS A 156 -23.15 4.40 -15.98
N ASP A 157 -21.89 4.86 -15.82
CA ASP A 157 -21.62 6.25 -15.43
C ASP A 157 -22.12 7.18 -16.56
N PRO A 158 -22.65 8.37 -16.21
CA PRO A 158 -23.09 9.35 -17.19
C PRO A 158 -21.90 9.78 -18.06
N ARG A 159 -22.23 10.15 -19.28
CA ARG A 159 -21.29 10.79 -20.20
C ARG A 159 -21.48 12.29 -20.11
N ASP A 160 -20.40 12.99 -20.25
CA ASP A 160 -20.46 14.43 -20.37
C ASP A 160 -21.18 14.86 -21.65
N ALA A 161 -22.00 15.89 -21.54
CA ALA A 161 -22.81 16.39 -22.64
C ALA A 161 -22.01 17.07 -23.76
N GLN A 162 -20.82 17.60 -23.44
CA GLN A 162 -20.02 18.37 -24.40
C GLN A 162 -19.07 17.47 -25.22
N ASP A 163 -18.40 16.50 -24.59
CA ASP A 163 -17.40 15.65 -25.25
C ASP A 163 -17.78 14.17 -25.36
N GLY A 164 -18.91 13.77 -24.77
CA GLY A 164 -19.37 12.38 -24.75
C GLY A 164 -18.51 11.43 -23.93
N CYS A 165 -17.50 11.94 -23.22
CA CYS A 165 -16.57 11.16 -22.39
C CYS A 165 -17.14 10.93 -20.98
N LYS A 166 -16.62 9.93 -20.29
CA LYS A 166 -16.89 9.71 -18.88
C LYS A 166 -15.73 10.19 -18.04
N ASP A 167 -16.03 10.75 -16.88
CA ASP A 167 -15.00 11.16 -15.94
C ASP A 167 -14.25 9.94 -15.37
N ALA A 168 -12.93 10.05 -15.28
CA ALA A 168 -12.11 9.04 -14.63
C ALA A 168 -12.45 8.98 -13.13
N VAL A 169 -12.44 7.78 -12.57
CA VAL A 169 -12.62 7.56 -11.13
C VAL A 169 -11.26 7.65 -10.46
N GLY A 170 -11.13 8.57 -9.51
CA GLY A 170 -9.88 8.83 -8.81
C GLY A 170 -9.94 8.43 -7.34
N HIS A 171 -8.82 7.91 -6.84
CA HIS A 171 -8.60 7.62 -5.43
C HIS A 171 -7.18 7.99 -5.05
N PHE A 172 -7.00 8.44 -3.81
CA PHE A 172 -5.69 8.71 -3.23
C PHE A 172 -5.32 7.58 -2.27
N PHE A 173 -4.07 7.14 -2.36
CA PHE A 173 -3.56 6.01 -1.59
C PHE A 173 -2.29 6.39 -0.84
N SER A 174 -1.99 5.62 0.20
CA SER A 174 -0.71 5.59 0.89
C SER A 174 -0.13 4.19 0.87
N LEU A 175 1.15 4.09 0.60
CA LEU A 175 1.92 2.85 0.69
C LEU A 175 2.92 2.99 1.83
N ASP A 176 2.79 2.17 2.87
CA ASP A 176 3.80 2.09 3.92
C ASP A 176 5.12 1.56 3.34
N LEU A 177 6.20 2.33 3.45
CA LEU A 177 7.48 1.95 2.86
C LEU A 177 8.23 0.87 3.64
N ARG A 178 7.75 0.45 4.83
CA ARG A 178 8.32 -0.66 5.61
C ARG A 178 7.62 -1.98 5.35
N SER A 179 6.30 -1.98 5.41
CA SER A 179 5.48 -3.18 5.23
C SER A 179 4.99 -3.36 3.80
N HIS A 180 5.04 -2.31 2.98
CA HIS A 180 4.36 -2.19 1.67
C HIS A 180 2.85 -2.35 1.76
N ALA A 181 2.27 -2.15 2.94
CA ALA A 181 0.83 -2.10 3.10
C ALA A 181 0.24 -0.93 2.30
N LEU A 182 -0.75 -1.23 1.49
CA LEU A 182 -1.51 -0.24 0.74
C LEU A 182 -2.74 0.18 1.54
N GLY A 183 -2.88 1.47 1.79
CA GLY A 183 -4.04 2.09 2.44
C GLY A 183 -4.78 3.01 1.48
N HIS A 184 -6.11 2.99 1.49
CA HIS A 184 -6.94 3.98 0.80
C HIS A 184 -7.09 5.22 1.69
N LEU A 185 -6.72 6.40 1.17
CA LEU A 185 -6.84 7.67 1.89
C LEU A 185 -8.21 8.32 1.69
N THR A 186 -8.58 8.55 0.43
CA THR A 186 -9.87 9.16 0.08
C THR A 186 -10.19 8.96 -1.40
N ALA A 187 -11.47 8.99 -1.75
CA ALA A 187 -11.90 9.16 -3.13
C ALA A 187 -11.64 10.60 -3.59
N ALA A 188 -11.34 10.80 -4.87
CA ALA A 188 -11.24 12.12 -5.44
C ALA A 188 -12.61 12.81 -5.44
N ASP A 189 -12.62 14.09 -5.13
CA ASP A 189 -13.80 14.93 -5.30
C ASP A 189 -13.99 15.28 -6.78
N GLN A 190 -15.09 14.83 -7.36
CA GLN A 190 -15.40 14.98 -8.79
C GLN A 190 -16.39 16.11 -9.03
N VAL A 191 -16.21 17.25 -8.40
CA VAL A 191 -17.07 18.42 -8.63
C VAL A 191 -16.91 18.99 -10.05
N THR A 192 -15.80 18.69 -10.71
CA THR A 192 -15.54 19.12 -12.10
C THR A 192 -14.82 18.01 -12.87
N ARG A 193 -14.85 18.06 -14.22
CA ARG A 193 -14.16 17.13 -15.14
C ARG A 193 -12.65 17.02 -14.94
N ARG A 194 -12.05 17.92 -14.18
CA ARG A 194 -10.62 17.91 -13.88
C ARG A 194 -10.36 16.96 -12.74
N LYS A 195 -9.31 16.15 -12.88
CA LYS A 195 -8.78 15.36 -11.77
C LYS A 195 -8.55 16.29 -10.58
N GLU A 196 -9.03 15.89 -9.40
CA GLU A 196 -8.74 16.63 -8.18
C GLU A 196 -7.23 16.75 -8.01
N HIS A 197 -6.76 17.95 -7.70
CA HIS A 197 -5.35 18.18 -7.41
C HIS A 197 -5.00 17.58 -6.04
N ASP A 198 -3.88 16.89 -5.94
CA ASP A 198 -3.45 16.14 -4.76
C ASP A 198 -3.50 16.95 -3.48
N MET A 199 -3.03 18.21 -3.52
CA MET A 199 -3.10 19.08 -2.35
C MET A 199 -4.51 19.40 -1.87
N HIS A 200 -5.50 19.44 -2.76
CA HIS A 200 -6.89 19.63 -2.35
C HIS A 200 -7.39 18.40 -1.59
N ALA A 201 -7.11 17.22 -2.11
CA ALA A 201 -7.46 15.96 -1.45
C ALA A 201 -6.79 15.83 -0.07
N LEU A 202 -5.50 16.15 0.02
CA LEU A 202 -4.74 16.11 1.28
C LEU A 202 -5.30 17.10 2.31
N LYS A 203 -5.64 18.33 1.91
CA LYS A 203 -6.26 19.33 2.79
C LYS A 203 -7.63 18.87 3.29
N ARG A 204 -8.44 18.27 2.42
CA ARG A 204 -9.75 17.72 2.74
C ARG A 204 -9.67 16.58 3.77
N LEU A 205 -8.65 15.73 3.68
CA LEU A 205 -8.39 14.65 4.63
C LEU A 205 -8.07 15.16 6.04
N GLY A 206 -7.30 16.22 6.14
CA GLY A 206 -6.87 16.81 7.41
C GLY A 206 -5.87 15.96 8.20
N VAL A 207 -5.36 16.51 9.29
CA VAL A 207 -4.29 15.93 10.11
C VAL A 207 -4.64 14.54 10.64
N ARG A 208 -5.85 14.37 11.17
CA ARG A 208 -6.28 13.11 11.81
C ARG A 208 -6.20 11.92 10.85
N SER A 209 -6.72 12.08 9.64
CA SER A 209 -6.73 11.03 8.62
C SER A 209 -5.32 10.79 8.08
N LEU A 210 -4.53 11.85 7.85
CA LEU A 210 -3.15 11.73 7.39
C LEU A 210 -2.23 11.04 8.40
N ARG A 211 -2.54 11.10 9.69
CA ARG A 211 -1.79 10.36 10.70
C ARG A 211 -2.08 8.85 10.71
N GLN A 212 -3.10 8.37 10.02
CA GLN A 212 -3.41 6.93 9.84
C GLN A 212 -3.36 6.11 11.13
N GLY A 213 -3.80 6.70 12.25
CA GLY A 213 -3.78 6.02 13.56
C GLY A 213 -2.40 5.93 14.22
N ALA A 214 -1.38 6.63 13.69
CA ALA A 214 -0.06 6.68 14.33
C ALA A 214 -0.16 7.09 15.81
N ALA A 215 0.54 6.35 16.67
CA ALA A 215 0.54 6.59 18.11
C ALA A 215 1.04 8.01 18.46
N THR A 216 0.64 8.49 19.63
CA THR A 216 1.13 9.78 20.16
C THR A 216 2.67 9.77 20.22
N GLY A 217 3.30 10.84 19.77
CA GLY A 217 4.76 10.99 19.70
C GLY A 217 5.41 10.39 18.43
N ARG A 218 4.74 9.54 17.68
CA ARG A 218 5.22 9.11 16.35
C ARG A 218 5.14 10.24 15.35
N LYS A 219 6.13 10.35 14.49
CA LYS A 219 6.16 11.26 13.34
C LYS A 219 5.66 10.54 12.11
N VAL A 220 4.85 11.20 11.29
CA VAL A 220 4.37 10.63 10.02
C VAL A 220 5.01 11.39 8.87
N PHE A 221 5.62 10.66 7.95
CA PHE A 221 6.40 11.22 6.86
C PHE A 221 5.86 10.76 5.52
N TYR A 222 5.33 11.68 4.73
CA TYR A 222 4.85 11.42 3.38
C TYR A 222 5.86 11.81 2.33
N VAL A 223 6.14 10.88 1.43
CA VAL A 223 6.87 11.15 0.19
C VAL A 223 5.84 11.26 -0.93
N TRP A 224 5.68 12.47 -1.47
CA TRP A 224 4.67 12.79 -2.48
C TRP A 224 5.33 13.33 -3.75
N ASP A 225 4.61 13.29 -4.85
CA ASP A 225 5.10 13.91 -6.07
C ASP A 225 5.03 15.46 -6.00
N ARG A 226 5.36 16.13 -7.11
CA ARG A 226 5.36 17.60 -7.18
C ARG A 226 3.98 18.25 -6.97
N ALA A 227 2.89 17.48 -7.08
CA ALA A 227 1.55 17.97 -6.85
C ALA A 227 1.24 18.16 -5.35
N GLY A 228 1.95 17.46 -4.47
CA GLY A 228 1.78 17.54 -3.02
C GLY A 228 2.48 18.74 -2.34
N ILE A 229 2.86 19.81 -3.06
CA ILE A 229 3.61 20.93 -2.50
C ILE A 229 2.69 22.10 -2.15
N ASP A 230 2.62 22.40 -0.83
CA ASP A 230 2.12 23.63 -0.25
C ASP A 230 2.89 23.89 1.05
N PHE A 231 3.82 24.86 1.03
CA PHE A 231 4.77 25.06 2.13
C PHE A 231 4.11 25.53 3.42
N ARG A 232 3.09 26.40 3.31
CA ARG A 232 2.37 26.87 4.48
C ARG A 232 1.59 25.74 5.14
N GLN A 233 0.94 24.92 4.33
CA GLN A 233 0.24 23.74 4.84
C GLN A 233 1.21 22.71 5.45
N TRP A 234 2.40 22.52 4.88
CA TRP A 234 3.42 21.65 5.46
C TRP A 234 3.92 22.16 6.81
N HIS A 235 4.07 23.48 6.95
CA HIS A 235 4.43 24.11 8.22
C HIS A 235 3.35 23.84 9.27
N ASP A 236 2.09 24.13 8.95
CA ASP A 236 0.96 23.98 9.86
C ASP A 236 0.78 22.52 10.30
N TRP A 237 0.89 21.58 9.37
CA TRP A 237 0.79 20.16 9.66
C TRP A 237 1.95 19.61 10.50
N LYS A 238 3.16 20.12 10.31
CA LYS A 238 4.32 19.77 11.14
C LYS A 238 4.08 20.17 12.60
N HIS A 239 3.69 21.40 12.83
CA HIS A 239 3.49 21.94 14.17
C HIS A 239 2.20 21.44 14.83
N GLY A 240 1.13 21.29 14.06
CA GLY A 240 -0.18 20.85 14.56
C GLY A 240 -0.35 19.33 14.65
N GLY A 241 0.50 18.53 14.00
CA GLY A 241 0.25 17.09 13.92
C GLY A 241 1.47 16.21 13.73
N GLY A 242 2.69 16.73 13.73
CA GLY A 242 3.89 15.93 13.49
C GLY A 242 3.92 15.25 12.12
N LEU A 243 3.33 15.93 11.11
CA LEU A 243 3.31 15.48 9.72
C LEU A 243 4.48 16.10 8.94
N TYR A 244 5.23 15.27 8.29
CA TYR A 244 6.39 15.66 7.49
C TYR A 244 6.14 15.28 6.04
N PHE A 245 6.66 16.09 5.12
CA PHE A 245 6.52 15.91 3.68
C PHE A 245 7.87 15.99 2.97
N LEU A 246 8.00 15.23 1.91
CA LEU A 246 9.11 15.24 0.99
C LEU A 246 8.58 15.25 -0.44
N SER A 247 9.06 16.19 -1.25
CA SER A 247 8.77 16.25 -2.68
C SER A 247 9.97 16.74 -3.48
N ARG A 248 9.90 16.59 -4.80
CA ARG A 248 10.89 17.16 -5.72
C ARG A 248 10.55 18.61 -6.03
N GLU A 249 11.55 19.47 -6.03
CA GLU A 249 11.43 20.88 -6.42
C GLU A 249 10.90 21.03 -7.86
N LYS A 250 10.03 22.03 -8.08
CA LYS A 250 9.58 22.42 -9.42
C LYS A 250 10.53 23.48 -9.99
N GLU A 251 10.79 23.45 -11.28
CA GLU A 251 11.73 24.36 -11.96
C GLU A 251 11.34 25.85 -11.85
N ASN A 252 10.03 26.13 -11.70
CA ASN A 252 9.51 27.49 -11.62
C ASN A 252 9.36 28.03 -10.20
N MET A 253 9.90 27.35 -9.18
CA MET A 253 9.85 27.82 -7.79
C MET A 253 10.88 28.91 -7.55
N LYS A 254 10.44 30.00 -6.90
CA LYS A 254 11.32 31.06 -6.40
C LYS A 254 11.66 30.75 -4.96
N LEU A 255 12.86 30.28 -4.73
CA LEU A 255 13.39 29.93 -3.40
C LEU A 255 14.71 30.69 -3.20
N GLU A 256 14.82 31.33 -2.05
CA GLU A 256 16.02 32.07 -1.65
C GLU A 256 16.79 31.26 -0.60
N VAL A 257 18.07 31.06 -0.79
CA VAL A 257 18.93 30.37 0.17
C VAL A 257 19.20 31.34 1.33
N ILE A 258 18.76 30.95 2.54
CA ILE A 258 18.93 31.73 3.77
C ILE A 258 19.92 31.09 4.74
N GLY A 259 20.39 29.87 4.48
CA GLY A 259 21.36 29.16 5.28
C GLY A 259 21.79 27.85 4.68
N GLU A 260 22.92 27.34 5.14
CA GLU A 260 23.43 26.02 4.78
C GLU A 260 23.45 25.11 6.01
N ASN A 261 22.98 23.88 5.85
CA ASN A 261 23.06 22.86 6.88
C ASN A 261 24.40 22.12 6.76
N ARG A 262 24.99 21.80 7.89
CA ARG A 262 26.19 20.94 7.93
C ARG A 262 25.76 19.48 7.92
N TRP A 263 26.45 18.65 7.12
CA TRP A 263 26.27 17.21 7.13
C TRP A 263 27.63 16.50 7.10
N ASP A 264 27.65 15.28 7.59
CA ASP A 264 28.85 14.46 7.52
C ASP A 264 29.07 13.96 6.07
N ARG A 265 30.11 14.46 5.43
CA ARG A 265 30.49 14.07 4.06
C ARG A 265 31.19 12.70 4.01
N ALA A 266 31.68 12.20 5.14
CA ALA A 266 32.27 10.87 5.24
C ALA A 266 31.21 9.76 5.43
N ASP A 267 30.00 10.12 5.84
CA ASP A 267 28.89 9.16 5.95
C ASP A 267 28.53 8.62 4.55
N PRO A 268 28.67 7.31 4.30
CA PRO A 268 28.38 6.72 2.98
C PRO A 268 26.93 6.87 2.56
N ARG A 269 26.00 7.13 3.50
CA ARG A 269 24.59 7.40 3.20
C ARG A 269 24.41 8.72 2.45
N ASN A 270 25.32 9.67 2.62
CA ASN A 270 25.31 10.99 1.99
C ASN A 270 26.06 11.04 0.64
N ALA A 271 26.52 9.90 0.12
CA ALA A 271 27.15 9.86 -1.20
C ALA A 271 26.21 10.39 -2.28
N GLY A 272 26.68 11.38 -3.04
CA GLY A 272 25.91 12.07 -4.08
C GLY A 272 25.23 13.37 -3.61
N VAL A 273 25.23 13.70 -2.33
CA VAL A 273 24.74 14.98 -1.82
C VAL A 273 25.64 16.12 -2.27
N LEU A 274 25.05 17.10 -2.93
CA LEU A 274 25.74 18.31 -3.43
C LEU A 274 25.55 19.50 -2.50
N GLY A 275 24.42 19.57 -1.81
CA GLY A 275 24.07 20.67 -0.92
C GLY A 275 22.91 20.31 -0.01
N ASP A 276 22.91 20.92 1.17
CA ASP A 276 21.83 20.84 2.16
C ASP A 276 21.58 22.24 2.68
N GLU A 277 20.47 22.82 2.30
CA GLU A 277 20.23 24.26 2.42
C GLU A 277 18.89 24.52 3.13
N LEU A 278 18.83 25.61 3.87
CA LEU A 278 17.58 26.18 4.31
C LEU A 278 17.18 27.26 3.30
N VAL A 279 15.97 27.15 2.76
CA VAL A 279 15.47 28.11 1.77
C VAL A 279 14.19 28.78 2.24
N ALA A 280 14.09 30.08 1.99
CA ALA A 280 12.87 30.84 2.18
C ALA A 280 11.95 30.69 0.95
N THR A 281 10.66 30.58 1.19
CA THR A 281 9.64 30.51 0.17
C THR A 281 8.88 31.82 0.05
N SER A 282 8.24 32.06 -1.09
CA SER A 282 7.36 33.24 -1.29
C SER A 282 6.16 33.28 -0.32
N GLN A 283 5.90 32.20 0.40
CA GLN A 283 4.82 32.12 1.41
C GLN A 283 5.30 32.50 2.81
N GLY A 284 6.55 32.96 2.97
CA GLY A 284 7.14 33.34 4.26
C GLY A 284 7.47 32.16 5.17
N VAL A 285 7.60 30.97 4.62
CA VAL A 285 7.96 29.74 5.34
C VAL A 285 9.33 29.26 4.87
N SER A 286 10.15 28.80 5.80
CA SER A 286 11.42 28.17 5.45
C SER A 286 11.27 26.67 5.36
N VAL A 287 11.89 26.08 4.34
CA VAL A 287 11.95 24.62 4.13
C VAL A 287 13.38 24.21 3.82
N ARG A 288 13.68 22.94 4.05
CA ARG A 288 14.98 22.36 3.72
C ARG A 288 15.00 21.96 2.26
N ARG A 289 16.09 22.29 1.55
CA ARG A 289 16.40 21.85 0.19
C ARG A 289 17.63 20.97 0.21
N VAL A 290 17.50 19.73 -0.28
CA VAL A 290 18.61 18.81 -0.47
C VAL A 290 18.89 18.68 -1.96
N ARG A 291 20.09 19.08 -2.40
CA ARG A 291 20.58 18.89 -3.77
C ARG A 291 21.38 17.59 -3.85
N TYR A 292 21.09 16.78 -4.85
CA TYR A 292 21.62 15.44 -4.96
C TYR A 292 21.94 15.09 -6.42
N TYR A 293 23.12 14.59 -6.67
CA TYR A 293 23.52 14.03 -7.97
C TYR A 293 23.24 12.53 -8.01
N CYS A 294 22.39 12.12 -8.93
CA CYS A 294 22.09 10.73 -9.18
C CYS A 294 23.01 10.15 -10.26
N ALA A 295 24.12 9.54 -9.87
CA ALA A 295 25.08 8.96 -10.80
C ALA A 295 24.46 7.91 -11.76
N GLN A 296 23.37 7.24 -11.34
CA GLN A 296 22.68 6.27 -12.18
C GLN A 296 21.96 6.92 -13.37
N ARG A 297 21.50 8.16 -13.23
CA ARG A 297 20.81 8.94 -14.29
C ARG A 297 21.71 9.98 -14.95
N GLY A 298 22.80 10.36 -14.30
CA GLY A 298 23.63 11.47 -14.73
C GLY A 298 22.96 12.84 -14.54
N GLU A 299 22.03 12.95 -13.58
CA GLU A 299 21.19 14.13 -13.38
C GLU A 299 21.25 14.62 -11.94
N GLU A 300 21.11 15.94 -11.77
CA GLU A 300 20.88 16.56 -10.47
C GLU A 300 19.40 16.61 -10.12
N PHE A 301 19.11 16.42 -8.84
CA PHE A 301 17.79 16.52 -8.26
C PHE A 301 17.80 17.46 -7.07
N SER A 302 16.74 18.24 -6.92
CA SER A 302 16.50 19.04 -5.72
C SER A 302 15.24 18.55 -5.03
N PHE A 303 15.36 18.27 -3.73
CA PHE A 303 14.29 17.79 -2.88
C PHE A 303 13.94 18.82 -1.83
N LEU A 304 12.65 19.04 -1.59
CA LEU A 304 12.14 19.96 -0.59
C LEU A 304 11.42 19.17 0.51
N THR A 305 11.70 19.53 1.76
CA THR A 305 11.09 18.88 2.93
C THR A 305 10.97 19.84 4.11
N ASN A 306 9.98 19.63 4.96
CA ASN A 306 9.87 20.27 6.28
C ASN A 306 10.55 19.45 7.39
N GLU A 307 11.22 18.34 7.04
CA GLU A 307 12.04 17.53 7.93
C GLU A 307 13.50 18.02 7.89
N CYS A 308 14.10 18.29 9.06
CA CYS A 308 15.41 18.93 9.16
C CYS A 308 16.47 18.11 9.91
N THR A 309 16.14 16.88 10.34
CA THR A 309 17.04 16.10 11.21
C THR A 309 17.66 14.88 10.53
N LEU A 310 17.01 14.33 9.51
CA LEU A 310 17.53 13.16 8.80
C LEU A 310 18.76 13.51 7.94
N PRO A 311 19.72 12.58 7.78
CA PRO A 311 20.82 12.76 6.84
C PRO A 311 20.34 13.10 5.43
N PRO A 312 20.96 14.04 4.70
CA PRO A 312 20.46 14.48 3.40
C PRO A 312 20.42 13.38 2.34
N GLY A 313 21.34 12.42 2.37
CA GLY A 313 21.29 11.27 1.46
C GLY A 313 20.11 10.35 1.73
N VAL A 314 19.64 10.27 2.98
CA VAL A 314 18.41 9.55 3.33
C VAL A 314 17.18 10.22 2.70
N ILE A 315 17.10 11.54 2.71
CA ILE A 315 16.04 12.31 2.04
C ILE A 315 15.98 11.95 0.54
N ALA A 316 17.11 11.97 -0.14
CA ALA A 316 17.19 11.61 -1.55
C ALA A 316 16.76 10.14 -1.79
N HIS A 317 17.15 9.23 -0.91
CA HIS A 317 16.77 7.82 -1.00
C HIS A 317 15.27 7.59 -0.74
N LEU A 318 14.69 8.25 0.24
CA LEU A 318 13.25 8.19 0.50
C LEU A 318 12.45 8.65 -0.72
N TYR A 319 12.86 9.74 -1.38
CA TYR A 319 12.20 10.16 -2.61
C TYR A 319 12.27 9.12 -3.73
N ARG A 320 13.38 8.41 -3.83
CA ARG A 320 13.49 7.27 -4.77
C ARG A 320 12.49 6.17 -4.46
N LEU A 321 12.23 5.89 -3.18
CA LEU A 321 11.27 4.87 -2.75
C LEU A 321 9.82 5.26 -3.05
N ARG A 322 9.51 6.52 -3.30
CA ARG A 322 8.18 6.95 -3.74
C ARG A 322 7.69 6.13 -4.95
N TRP A 323 8.61 5.74 -5.84
CA TRP A 323 8.26 4.95 -7.02
C TRP A 323 7.63 3.57 -6.70
N GLU A 324 7.71 3.11 -5.46
CA GLU A 324 7.09 1.83 -5.06
C GLU A 324 5.56 1.89 -5.14
N ILE A 325 4.94 3.05 -4.88
CA ILE A 325 3.48 3.18 -5.02
C ILE A 325 3.02 3.08 -6.48
N GLU A 326 3.80 3.63 -7.43
CA GLU A 326 3.49 3.53 -8.86
C GLU A 326 3.58 2.07 -9.35
N LYS A 327 4.55 1.30 -8.83
CA LYS A 327 4.64 -0.15 -9.10
C LYS A 327 3.45 -0.91 -8.52
N THR A 328 2.93 -0.46 -7.38
CA THR A 328 1.72 -1.02 -6.78
C THR A 328 0.51 -0.73 -7.64
N PHE A 329 0.36 0.48 -8.19
CA PHE A 329 -0.71 0.81 -9.13
C PHE A 329 -0.62 -0.01 -10.44
N ASP A 330 0.60 -0.26 -10.94
CA ASP A 330 0.80 -1.19 -12.05
C ASP A 330 0.30 -2.60 -11.72
N GLU A 331 0.51 -3.05 -10.48
CA GLU A 331 -0.02 -4.34 -10.02
C GLU A 331 -1.55 -4.35 -9.99
N LEU A 332 -2.19 -3.32 -9.42
CA LEU A 332 -3.65 -3.21 -9.39
C LEU A 332 -4.23 -3.23 -10.80
N LYS A 333 -3.69 -2.41 -11.69
CA LYS A 333 -4.19 -2.24 -13.06
C LYS A 333 -3.94 -3.45 -13.95
N ASN A 334 -2.72 -3.95 -13.97
CA ASN A 334 -2.29 -4.93 -14.97
C ASN A 334 -2.31 -6.38 -14.48
N LYS A 335 -2.32 -6.60 -13.16
CA LYS A 335 -2.28 -7.94 -12.58
C LYS A 335 -3.55 -8.31 -11.83
N LEU A 336 -4.21 -7.35 -11.15
CA LEU A 336 -5.48 -7.56 -10.47
C LEU A 336 -6.71 -7.17 -11.30
N GLY A 337 -6.50 -6.58 -12.47
CA GLY A 337 -7.58 -6.30 -13.42
C GLY A 337 -8.43 -5.09 -13.07
N GLU A 338 -7.86 -4.08 -12.40
CA GLU A 338 -8.52 -2.79 -12.16
C GLU A 338 -8.62 -1.99 -13.46
N THR A 339 -9.48 -2.41 -14.36
CA THR A 339 -9.64 -1.73 -15.66
C THR A 339 -10.70 -0.64 -15.64
N LYS A 340 -11.73 -0.77 -14.81
CA LYS A 340 -12.84 0.18 -14.67
C LYS A 340 -13.53 0.05 -13.31
N ALA A 341 -14.31 1.06 -12.95
CA ALA A 341 -15.15 1.02 -11.76
C ALA A 341 -16.19 -0.10 -11.83
N TRP A 342 -16.44 -0.74 -10.69
CA TRP A 342 -17.35 -1.89 -10.57
C TRP A 342 -18.82 -1.53 -10.71
N ALA A 343 -19.19 -0.31 -10.27
CA ALA A 343 -20.53 0.24 -10.40
C ALA A 343 -20.48 1.78 -10.33
N SER A 344 -21.61 2.44 -10.63
CA SER A 344 -21.66 3.91 -10.77
C SER A 344 -21.72 4.64 -9.43
N SER A 345 -22.21 4.02 -8.35
CA SER A 345 -22.34 4.70 -7.06
C SER A 345 -20.97 5.02 -6.44
N ALA A 346 -20.85 6.15 -5.74
CA ALA A 346 -19.65 6.55 -5.03
C ALA A 346 -19.21 5.48 -4.00
N ASN A 347 -20.16 4.89 -3.27
CA ASN A 347 -19.88 3.82 -2.32
C ASN A 347 -19.26 2.60 -2.99
N ALA A 348 -19.74 2.19 -4.17
CA ALA A 348 -19.19 1.05 -4.89
C ALA A 348 -17.77 1.30 -5.39
N LYS A 349 -17.48 2.53 -5.86
CA LYS A 349 -16.15 2.95 -6.31
C LYS A 349 -15.15 2.94 -5.14
N THR A 350 -15.55 3.50 -4.00
CA THR A 350 -14.72 3.52 -2.78
C THR A 350 -14.54 2.11 -2.20
N MET A 351 -15.60 1.30 -2.21
CA MET A 351 -15.53 -0.10 -1.75
C MET A 351 -14.58 -0.94 -2.60
N GLN A 352 -14.58 -0.73 -3.93
CA GLN A 352 -13.61 -1.35 -4.84
C GLN A 352 -12.17 -1.01 -4.45
N ALA A 353 -11.87 0.26 -4.17
CA ALA A 353 -10.54 0.70 -3.74
C ALA A 353 -10.08 -0.03 -2.47
N HIS A 354 -10.97 -0.17 -1.48
CA HIS A 354 -10.67 -0.93 -0.26
C HIS A 354 -10.45 -2.43 -0.52
N PHE A 355 -11.24 -3.04 -1.39
CA PHE A 355 -11.04 -4.45 -1.76
C PHE A 355 -9.72 -4.68 -2.50
N LEU A 356 -9.29 -3.74 -3.32
CA LEU A 356 -7.97 -3.78 -3.97
C LEU A 356 -6.84 -3.64 -2.94
N CYS A 357 -6.99 -2.75 -1.95
CA CYS A 357 -6.04 -2.65 -0.83
C CYS A 357 -5.97 -3.96 -0.05
N MET A 358 -7.10 -4.55 0.31
CA MET A 358 -7.12 -5.83 1.05
C MET A 358 -6.49 -6.97 0.23
N ALA A 359 -6.82 -7.08 -1.06
CA ALA A 359 -6.24 -8.09 -1.95
C ALA A 359 -4.71 -7.95 -2.03
N HIS A 360 -4.21 -6.72 -2.22
CA HIS A 360 -2.78 -6.43 -2.22
C HIS A 360 -2.12 -6.83 -0.89
N ASN A 361 -2.70 -6.41 0.24
CA ASN A 361 -2.16 -6.65 1.57
C ASN A 361 -2.14 -8.14 1.95
N LEU A 362 -3.20 -8.88 1.61
CA LEU A 362 -3.24 -10.34 1.81
C LEU A 362 -2.21 -11.07 0.95
N MET A 363 -1.99 -10.62 -0.28
CA MET A 363 -0.96 -11.21 -1.15
C MET A 363 0.44 -10.97 -0.60
N ILE A 364 0.74 -9.78 -0.05
CA ILE A 364 2.03 -9.52 0.63
C ILE A 364 2.21 -10.50 1.77
N ARG A 365 1.21 -10.62 2.63
CA ARG A 365 1.26 -11.52 3.78
C ARG A 365 1.49 -12.96 3.34
N CYS A 366 0.72 -13.44 2.38
CA CYS A 366 0.83 -14.79 1.84
C CYS A 366 2.24 -15.06 1.27
N GLU A 367 2.80 -14.15 0.48
CA GLU A 367 4.15 -14.28 -0.08
C GLU A 367 5.21 -14.33 1.03
N SER A 368 5.08 -13.51 2.07
CA SER A 368 5.97 -13.49 3.22
C SER A 368 5.87 -14.78 4.06
N GLU A 369 4.68 -15.33 4.22
CA GLU A 369 4.44 -16.60 4.91
C GLU A 369 5.03 -17.79 4.13
N LEU A 370 4.83 -17.83 2.81
CA LEU A 370 5.42 -18.85 1.94
C LEU A 370 6.96 -18.80 1.95
N GLU A 371 7.54 -17.60 1.99
CA GLU A 371 8.99 -17.45 2.15
C GLU A 371 9.46 -17.99 3.50
N ARG A 372 8.77 -17.63 4.58
CA ARG A 372 9.13 -18.04 5.94
C ARG A 372 8.97 -19.54 6.17
N GLU A 373 7.88 -20.14 5.71
CA GLU A 373 7.52 -21.53 6.02
C GLU A 373 8.13 -22.53 5.04
N HIS A 374 8.25 -22.14 3.79
CA HIS A 374 8.70 -23.04 2.73
C HIS A 374 9.98 -22.58 2.03
N GLY A 375 10.56 -21.44 2.41
CA GLY A 375 11.75 -20.88 1.76
C GLY A 375 11.52 -20.51 0.29
N VAL A 376 10.28 -20.26 -0.12
CA VAL A 376 9.96 -19.98 -1.52
C VAL A 376 10.27 -18.52 -1.85
N ARG A 377 11.19 -18.31 -2.79
CA ARG A 377 11.60 -17.00 -3.29
C ARG A 377 11.58 -16.96 -4.80
N ASN A 378 11.38 -15.81 -5.38
CA ASN A 378 11.49 -15.59 -6.81
C ASN A 378 12.97 -15.48 -7.24
N GLU A 379 13.67 -16.62 -7.23
CA GLU A 379 15.11 -16.72 -7.49
C GLU A 379 15.49 -16.15 -8.87
N ALA A 380 14.69 -16.40 -9.89
CA ALA A 380 14.95 -15.90 -11.24
C ALA A 380 14.92 -14.36 -11.29
N GLU A 381 14.01 -13.71 -10.59
CA GLU A 381 13.96 -12.24 -10.54
C GLU A 381 15.06 -11.67 -9.65
N LEU A 382 15.40 -12.33 -8.55
CA LEU A 382 16.54 -11.94 -7.72
C LEU A 382 17.84 -12.01 -8.52
N ALA A 383 18.07 -13.09 -9.28
CA ALA A 383 19.23 -13.23 -10.14
C ALA A 383 19.28 -12.17 -11.26
N ARG A 384 18.14 -11.88 -11.91
CA ARG A 384 18.06 -10.79 -12.90
C ARG A 384 18.38 -9.43 -12.29
N ARG A 385 17.90 -9.15 -11.09
CA ARG A 385 18.18 -7.92 -10.38
C ARG A 385 19.67 -7.80 -10.01
N ALA A 386 20.26 -8.86 -9.49
CA ALA A 386 21.68 -8.90 -9.17
C ALA A 386 22.55 -8.60 -10.40
N LYS A 387 22.25 -9.24 -11.56
CA LYS A 387 22.93 -8.97 -12.82
C LYS A 387 22.78 -7.50 -13.29
N ARG A 388 21.60 -6.91 -13.14
CA ARG A 388 21.39 -5.50 -13.48
C ARG A 388 22.21 -4.57 -12.59
N LEU A 389 22.25 -4.83 -11.28
CA LEU A 389 23.05 -4.06 -10.34
C LEU A 389 24.55 -4.20 -10.61
N GLU A 390 25.02 -5.40 -10.91
CA GLU A 390 26.43 -5.63 -11.27
C GLU A 390 26.83 -4.89 -12.56
N LYS A 391 25.96 -4.93 -13.59
CA LYS A 391 26.17 -4.17 -14.82
C LYS A 391 26.23 -2.68 -14.56
N GLU A 392 25.33 -2.17 -13.73
CA GLU A 392 25.29 -0.77 -13.35
C GLU A 392 26.52 -0.35 -12.53
N HIS A 393 26.92 -1.19 -11.60
CA HIS A 393 28.16 -0.96 -10.82
C HIS A 393 29.39 -0.87 -11.72
N LYS A 394 29.52 -1.79 -12.70
CA LYS A 394 30.61 -1.75 -13.70
C LYS A 394 30.56 -0.50 -14.57
N ARG A 395 29.37 -0.02 -14.94
CA ARG A 395 29.19 1.23 -15.70
C ARG A 395 29.67 2.43 -14.89
N LEU A 396 29.17 2.58 -13.66
CA LEU A 396 29.55 3.69 -12.77
C LEU A 396 31.04 3.71 -12.46
N ALA A 397 31.64 2.54 -12.26
CA ALA A 397 33.10 2.45 -12.03
C ALA A 397 33.93 2.97 -13.21
N LYS A 398 33.50 2.75 -14.47
CA LYS A 398 34.14 3.35 -15.66
C LYS A 398 34.03 4.87 -15.67
N GLU A 399 32.93 5.42 -15.18
CA GLU A 399 32.69 6.87 -15.05
C GLU A 399 33.30 7.46 -13.78
N LYS A 400 34.10 6.68 -13.03
CA LYS A 400 34.68 7.05 -11.72
C LYS A 400 33.62 7.50 -10.70
N ALA A 401 32.38 7.01 -10.86
CA ALA A 401 31.26 7.25 -9.96
C ALA A 401 31.01 6.04 -9.05
N VAL A 402 30.51 6.30 -7.85
CA VAL A 402 30.23 5.27 -6.84
C VAL A 402 28.72 5.05 -6.74
N MET A 403 28.31 3.77 -6.71
CA MET A 403 26.92 3.43 -6.42
C MET A 403 26.57 3.86 -4.99
N PRO A 404 25.51 4.64 -4.77
CA PRO A 404 25.12 5.06 -3.43
C PRO A 404 24.87 3.88 -2.50
N PHE A 405 25.40 3.95 -1.29
CA PHE A 405 25.31 2.89 -0.27
C PHE A 405 23.86 2.42 -0.04
N LEU A 406 22.92 3.36 0.15
CA LEU A 406 21.52 3.02 0.38
C LEU A 406 20.87 2.29 -0.81
N VAL A 407 21.35 2.52 -2.03
CA VAL A 407 20.88 1.79 -3.21
C VAL A 407 21.36 0.34 -3.21
N GLN A 408 22.58 0.10 -2.73
CA GLN A 408 23.14 -1.24 -2.57
C GLN A 408 22.48 -2.00 -1.42
N ALA A 409 22.28 -1.33 -0.28
CA ALA A 409 21.66 -1.92 0.90
C ALA A 409 20.19 -2.31 0.66
N PHE A 410 19.46 -1.52 -0.15
CA PHE A 410 18.05 -1.77 -0.42
C PHE A 410 17.85 -2.61 -1.70
N GLN A 411 17.98 -3.93 -1.56
CA GLN A 411 17.86 -4.89 -2.65
C GLN A 411 16.64 -5.79 -2.46
N ARG A 412 15.45 -5.22 -2.53
CA ARG A 412 14.24 -5.94 -2.27
C ARG A 412 13.38 -6.07 -3.52
N LEU A 413 12.69 -7.21 -3.66
CA LEU A 413 11.60 -7.34 -4.61
C LEU A 413 10.33 -6.78 -3.97
N THR A 414 9.79 -5.75 -4.59
CA THR A 414 8.62 -5.01 -4.10
C THR A 414 7.38 -5.26 -4.95
N VAL A 415 7.56 -5.90 -6.10
CA VAL A 415 6.48 -6.19 -7.05
C VAL A 415 6.26 -7.69 -7.13
N ARG A 416 5.04 -8.11 -6.89
CA ARG A 416 4.67 -9.52 -7.07
C ARG A 416 4.69 -9.92 -8.52
N SER A 417 5.22 -11.10 -8.78
CA SER A 417 5.25 -11.61 -10.13
C SER A 417 3.86 -12.02 -10.61
N VAL A 418 3.61 -11.86 -11.91
CA VAL A 418 2.38 -12.39 -12.54
C VAL A 418 2.25 -13.89 -12.32
N LYS A 419 3.38 -14.62 -12.26
CA LYS A 419 3.42 -16.05 -12.00
C LYS A 419 2.85 -16.40 -10.62
N PHE A 420 3.25 -15.65 -9.58
CA PHE A 420 2.71 -15.80 -8.22
C PHE A 420 1.20 -15.58 -8.20
N ILE A 421 0.73 -14.49 -8.79
CA ILE A 421 -0.71 -14.16 -8.79
C ILE A 421 -1.53 -15.20 -9.55
N ARG A 422 -1.02 -15.72 -10.68
CA ARG A 422 -1.68 -16.80 -11.42
C ARG A 422 -1.72 -18.10 -10.63
N TRP A 423 -0.61 -18.46 -9.99
CA TRP A 423 -0.56 -19.62 -9.10
C TRP A 423 -1.54 -19.47 -7.94
N LEU A 424 -1.54 -18.31 -7.27
CA LEU A 424 -2.43 -18.03 -6.16
C LEU A 424 -3.92 -18.14 -6.56
N ARG A 425 -4.29 -17.62 -7.73
CA ARG A 425 -5.65 -17.77 -8.26
C ARG A 425 -6.06 -19.25 -8.42
N VAL A 426 -5.15 -20.09 -8.87
CA VAL A 426 -5.42 -21.54 -9.00
C VAL A 426 -5.62 -22.16 -7.61
N GLN A 427 -4.74 -21.87 -6.65
CA GLN A 427 -4.82 -22.47 -5.33
C GLN A 427 -6.10 -22.04 -4.60
N LEU A 428 -6.42 -20.75 -4.61
CA LEU A 428 -7.56 -20.21 -3.85
C LEU A 428 -8.93 -20.47 -4.50
N PHE A 429 -9.00 -20.49 -5.84
CA PHE A 429 -10.29 -20.41 -6.52
C PHE A 429 -10.59 -21.59 -7.46
N ALA A 430 -9.59 -22.22 -8.05
CA ALA A 430 -9.76 -23.39 -8.88
C ALA A 430 -9.58 -24.71 -8.10
N ARG A 431 -8.77 -24.68 -7.04
CA ARG A 431 -8.45 -25.86 -6.21
C ARG A 431 -8.55 -25.57 -4.72
N PRO A 432 -9.63 -24.92 -4.24
CA PRO A 432 -9.70 -24.41 -2.86
C PRO A 432 -9.73 -25.50 -1.78
N HIS A 433 -9.93 -26.76 -2.16
CA HIS A 433 -10.00 -27.91 -1.26
C HIS A 433 -8.70 -28.69 -1.18
N HIS A 434 -7.70 -28.32 -2.00
CA HIS A 434 -6.42 -29.02 -2.05
C HIS A 434 -5.35 -28.21 -1.34
N GLU A 435 -4.39 -28.88 -0.74
CA GLU A 435 -3.19 -28.23 -0.23
C GLU A 435 -2.42 -27.58 -1.39
N PRO A 436 -1.73 -26.44 -1.15
CA PRO A 436 -1.10 -25.66 -2.18
C PRO A 436 0.06 -26.42 -2.82
N ASP A 437 0.14 -26.37 -4.14
CA ASP A 437 1.26 -26.94 -4.88
C ASP A 437 2.49 -26.03 -4.80
N ILE A 438 3.23 -26.17 -3.70
CA ILE A 438 4.45 -25.38 -3.45
C ILE A 438 5.56 -25.75 -4.42
N ALA A 439 5.62 -27.02 -4.88
CA ALA A 439 6.62 -27.46 -5.87
C ALA A 439 6.41 -26.74 -7.21
N ALA A 440 5.16 -26.62 -7.66
CA ALA A 440 4.85 -25.84 -8.86
C ALA A 440 5.24 -24.36 -8.71
N LEU A 441 5.03 -23.74 -7.56
CA LEU A 441 5.44 -22.36 -7.32
C LEU A 441 6.97 -22.20 -7.39
N ARG A 442 7.73 -23.11 -6.76
CA ARG A 442 9.20 -23.11 -6.85
C ARG A 442 9.66 -23.24 -8.30
N HIS A 443 9.07 -24.16 -9.05
CA HIS A 443 9.39 -24.32 -10.47
C HIS A 443 9.09 -23.04 -11.27
N LEU A 444 7.92 -22.42 -11.06
CA LEU A 444 7.57 -21.15 -11.69
C LEU A 444 8.54 -20.01 -11.34
N PHE A 445 9.09 -20.00 -10.14
CA PHE A 445 10.04 -18.97 -9.70
C PHE A 445 11.48 -19.24 -10.16
N ALA A 446 11.84 -20.48 -10.45
CA ALA A 446 13.14 -20.87 -11.00
C ALA A 446 13.21 -20.65 -12.52
N THR A 447 12.07 -20.72 -13.23
CA THR A 447 12.02 -20.53 -14.68
C THR A 447 11.95 -19.06 -15.08
N LEU A 448 12.64 -18.65 -16.11
CA LEU A 448 12.65 -17.29 -16.69
C LEU A 448 11.35 -16.97 -17.46
#